data_de9aa8f8bfdc1d7c01c11ccdc0e69965
#
_entry.id   de9aa8f8bfdc1d7c01c11ccdc0e69965
#
_cell.length_a   1.000
_cell.length_b   1.000
_cell.length_c   1.000
_cell.angle_alpha   90.00
_cell.angle_beta   90.00
_cell.angle_gamma   90.00
#
_symmetry.space_group_name_H-M   'P 1'
#
loop_
_entity.id
_entity.type
_entity.pdbx_description
1 polymer ?
#
loop_
_entity_poly.entity_id
_entity_poly.type
_entity_poly.pdbx_seq_one_letter_code
_entity_poly.pdbx_strand_id
1 'polypeptide(L)'
;MPVEIWTLGVGLPKLGVRQAVAAERAGFDGFAVVDSQNLSGDPYVALALAAHATERIKLATGVTNPLTRHPAVTASAIATVQAESNGRAVLGIGRGDSALAHLGLAPAPVAAFERYLSQLQAYLRGDAVALSDAGACLGSNPALETLRLAGTPQDSRLHWLRATQEKVPVDVAATGPKVIAAAARHAERITFAVGADLTRLRWAIDTARSARTAAGLDPNAIGLGAYLNVVAHPDPLEALRLAEGGVASFARFSVMHGKVPGPADESQRAVLEGVHHAYDMRRHTMTGTPQAAMLTEDFARSFAILGPSDSCIERMREIAALGLTKLIVIGPSANADPGEAAAARLRFENDVLPGLR
;
A
#
# COMPACT_ATOMS: atom_id res chain seq x y z
N MET A 1 12.46 -10.94 14.55
CA MET A 1 12.81 -9.52 14.29
C MET A 1 11.64 -8.68 14.81
N PRO A 2 11.87 -7.50 15.37
CA PRO A 2 10.80 -6.62 15.77
C PRO A 2 9.94 -6.25 14.54
N VAL A 3 8.64 -6.05 14.73
CA VAL A 3 7.72 -5.65 13.66
C VAL A 3 7.95 -4.17 13.31
N GLU A 4 8.06 -3.85 12.03
CA GLU A 4 8.13 -2.46 11.56
C GLU A 4 6.75 -1.79 11.62
N ILE A 5 6.65 -0.62 12.21
CA ILE A 5 5.43 0.19 12.26
C ILE A 5 5.58 1.37 11.30
N TRP A 6 4.69 1.41 10.32
CA TRP A 6 4.67 2.41 9.26
C TRP A 6 3.42 3.28 9.33
N THR A 7 3.48 4.48 8.75
CA THR A 7 2.31 5.35 8.59
C THR A 7 2.17 5.84 7.15
N LEU A 8 0.97 6.32 6.80
CA LEU A 8 0.65 6.89 5.50
C LEU A 8 0.61 8.43 5.55
N GLY A 9 0.96 9.04 4.43
CA GLY A 9 0.81 10.47 4.21
C GLY A 9 0.44 10.82 2.78
N VAL A 10 0.26 12.10 2.54
CA VAL A 10 -0.14 12.64 1.23
C VAL A 10 1.00 13.44 0.59
N GLY A 11 1.11 13.37 -0.75
CA GLY A 11 2.13 14.10 -1.52
C GLY A 11 1.84 15.58 -1.74
N LEU A 12 0.98 16.21 -0.93
CA LEU A 12 0.67 17.63 -1.07
C LEU A 12 1.91 18.51 -0.82
N PRO A 13 2.09 19.59 -1.60
CA PRO A 13 3.26 20.47 -1.49
C PRO A 13 3.52 20.93 -0.06
N LYS A 14 4.75 20.81 0.40
CA LYS A 14 5.23 21.12 1.76
C LYS A 14 4.65 20.20 2.87
N LEU A 15 3.44 19.66 2.71
CA LEU A 15 2.80 18.83 3.73
C LEU A 15 3.44 17.44 3.80
N GLY A 16 3.67 16.77 2.65
CA GLY A 16 4.25 15.43 2.62
C GLY A 16 5.60 15.35 3.31
N VAL A 17 6.48 16.33 3.08
CA VAL A 17 7.79 16.40 3.75
C VAL A 17 7.63 16.61 5.25
N ARG A 18 6.75 17.50 5.69
CA ARG A 18 6.50 17.74 7.12
C ARG A 18 5.97 16.48 7.81
N GLN A 19 5.08 15.73 7.14
CA GLN A 19 4.57 14.47 7.65
C GLN A 19 5.67 13.41 7.77
N ALA A 20 6.57 13.29 6.80
CA ALA A 20 7.71 12.36 6.86
C ALA A 20 8.65 12.69 8.04
N VAL A 21 8.99 13.96 8.22
CA VAL A 21 9.83 14.42 9.36
C VAL A 21 9.13 14.17 10.70
N ALA A 22 7.82 14.43 10.78
CA ALA A 22 7.05 14.16 12.00
C ALA A 22 7.00 12.65 12.31
N ALA A 23 6.78 11.81 11.31
CA ALA A 23 6.78 10.35 11.45
C ALA A 23 8.14 9.82 11.94
N GLU A 24 9.24 10.33 11.39
CA GLU A 24 10.59 9.96 11.86
C GLU A 24 10.82 10.36 13.31
N ARG A 25 10.39 11.55 13.71
CA ARG A 25 10.52 12.04 15.09
C ARG A 25 9.66 11.27 16.08
N ALA A 26 8.47 10.85 15.65
CA ALA A 26 7.58 10.01 16.46
C ALA A 26 8.10 8.56 16.62
N GLY A 27 9.06 8.14 15.80
CA GLY A 27 9.68 6.82 15.90
C GLY A 27 9.06 5.76 14.98
N PHE A 28 8.32 6.14 13.95
CA PHE A 28 7.90 5.21 12.90
C PHE A 28 9.11 4.67 12.11
N ASP A 29 9.04 3.41 11.68
CA ASP A 29 10.08 2.77 10.87
C ASP A 29 9.96 3.14 9.39
N GLY A 30 8.77 3.54 8.93
CA GLY A 30 8.54 3.93 7.56
C GLY A 30 7.37 4.87 7.36
N PHE A 31 7.46 5.63 6.28
CA PHE A 31 6.46 6.58 5.82
C PHE A 31 6.13 6.29 4.35
N ALA A 32 4.85 6.08 4.04
CA ALA A 32 4.41 5.81 2.69
C ALA A 32 3.51 6.92 2.16
N VAL A 33 3.77 7.40 0.94
CA VAL A 33 3.02 8.48 0.28
C VAL A 33 2.02 7.91 -0.69
N VAL A 34 0.74 8.27 -0.55
CA VAL A 34 -0.32 7.83 -1.46
C VAL A 34 -0.09 8.36 -2.88
N ASP A 35 -0.36 7.52 -3.90
CA ASP A 35 -0.28 7.87 -5.32
C ASP A 35 -1.69 7.91 -5.94
N SER A 36 -2.37 9.03 -5.77
CA SER A 36 -3.67 9.33 -6.36
C SER A 36 -3.62 10.75 -6.91
N GLN A 37 -3.19 10.90 -8.14
CA GLN A 37 -2.80 12.17 -8.78
C GLN A 37 -3.87 13.27 -8.76
N ASN A 38 -5.17 12.90 -8.69
CA ASN A 38 -6.28 13.86 -8.61
C ASN A 38 -6.61 14.25 -7.15
N LEU A 39 -6.08 13.53 -6.16
CA LEU A 39 -6.38 13.72 -4.73
C LEU A 39 -5.14 14.12 -3.93
N SER A 40 -3.95 13.91 -4.48
CA SER A 40 -2.66 14.15 -3.85
C SER A 40 -1.66 14.65 -4.90
N GLY A 41 -0.54 15.21 -4.48
CA GLY A 41 0.58 15.52 -5.37
C GLY A 41 1.37 14.26 -5.76
N ASP A 42 2.39 14.43 -6.61
CA ASP A 42 3.23 13.32 -7.06
C ASP A 42 4.03 12.72 -5.89
N PRO A 43 3.90 11.40 -5.64
CA PRO A 43 4.56 10.75 -4.51
C PRO A 43 6.09 10.73 -4.67
N TYR A 44 6.64 10.59 -5.87
CA TYR A 44 8.09 10.51 -6.06
C TYR A 44 8.77 11.85 -5.80
N VAL A 45 8.12 12.97 -6.16
CA VAL A 45 8.58 14.31 -5.78
C VAL A 45 8.56 14.46 -4.26
N ALA A 46 7.47 14.08 -3.60
CA ALA A 46 7.37 14.15 -2.14
C ALA A 46 8.42 13.26 -1.44
N LEU A 47 8.64 12.04 -1.96
CA LEU A 47 9.62 11.09 -1.42
C LEU A 47 11.06 11.58 -1.61
N ALA A 48 11.40 12.17 -2.77
CA ALA A 48 12.73 12.75 -2.99
C ALA A 48 13.02 13.89 -2.02
N LEU A 49 12.05 14.78 -1.80
CA LEU A 49 12.18 15.85 -0.81
C LEU A 49 12.27 15.30 0.63
N ALA A 50 11.51 14.27 0.96
CA ALA A 50 11.56 13.60 2.25
C ALA A 50 12.90 12.88 2.47
N ALA A 51 13.52 12.32 1.41
CA ALA A 51 14.82 11.67 1.47
C ALA A 51 15.91 12.62 2.02
N HIS A 52 15.87 13.88 1.60
CA HIS A 52 16.81 14.92 2.07
C HIS A 52 16.44 15.51 3.44
N ALA A 53 15.17 15.39 3.86
CA ALA A 53 14.69 15.97 5.12
C ALA A 53 14.68 14.97 6.29
N THR A 54 14.99 13.69 6.03
CA THR A 54 14.98 12.60 7.02
C THR A 54 16.25 11.76 6.91
N GLU A 55 16.62 11.04 7.99
CA GLU A 55 17.88 10.28 8.03
C GLU A 55 17.69 8.76 8.13
N ARG A 56 16.62 8.29 8.78
CA ARG A 56 16.45 6.87 9.16
C ARG A 56 15.19 6.23 8.61
N ILE A 57 14.09 6.99 8.55
CA ILE A 57 12.78 6.45 8.19
C ILE A 57 12.81 5.91 6.75
N LYS A 58 12.26 4.72 6.55
CA LYS A 58 12.05 4.16 5.20
C LYS A 58 10.97 4.94 4.46
N LEU A 59 11.13 5.09 3.16
CA LEU A 59 10.28 5.93 2.31
C LEU A 59 9.63 5.09 1.21
N ALA A 60 8.30 5.09 1.12
CA ALA A 60 7.60 4.26 0.14
C ALA A 60 6.48 4.99 -0.59
N THR A 61 6.10 4.47 -1.77
CA THR A 61 4.79 4.75 -2.35
C THR A 61 3.72 3.92 -1.61
N GLY A 62 2.55 4.49 -1.33
CA GLY A 62 1.52 3.83 -0.53
C GLY A 62 0.10 3.87 -1.10
N VAL A 63 -0.16 3.34 -2.31
CA VAL A 63 0.68 2.61 -3.27
C VAL A 63 0.53 3.18 -4.68
N THR A 64 1.56 3.03 -5.52
CA THR A 64 1.45 3.32 -6.95
C THR A 64 0.69 2.21 -7.70
N ASN A 65 0.50 2.38 -9.01
CA ASN A 65 -0.25 1.46 -9.85
C ASN A 65 0.39 1.29 -11.24
N PRO A 66 0.05 0.23 -12.01
CA PRO A 66 0.70 -0.10 -13.28
C PRO A 66 0.18 0.71 -14.48
N LEU A 67 -0.86 1.53 -14.34
CA LEU A 67 -1.50 2.19 -15.49
C LEU A 67 -1.13 3.65 -15.67
N THR A 68 -0.71 4.32 -14.59
CA THR A 68 -0.37 5.76 -14.64
C THR A 68 1.09 6.02 -15.04
N ARG A 69 1.95 5.01 -14.98
CA ARG A 69 3.37 5.12 -15.38
C ARG A 69 3.87 3.83 -16.02
N HIS A 70 4.70 3.95 -17.03
CA HIS A 70 5.43 2.82 -17.61
C HIS A 70 6.38 2.18 -16.56
N PRO A 71 6.61 0.84 -16.57
CA PRO A 71 7.48 0.18 -15.58
C PRO A 71 8.91 0.75 -15.53
N ALA A 72 9.49 1.15 -16.68
CA ALA A 72 10.78 1.83 -16.70
C ALA A 72 10.75 3.18 -15.96
N VAL A 73 9.67 3.97 -16.13
CA VAL A 73 9.50 5.28 -15.46
C VAL A 73 9.34 5.10 -13.95
N THR A 74 8.54 4.11 -13.53
CA THR A 74 8.37 3.77 -12.12
C THR A 74 9.69 3.29 -11.50
N ALA A 75 10.40 2.39 -12.17
CA ALA A 75 11.70 1.89 -11.72
C ALA A 75 12.73 3.01 -11.60
N SER A 76 12.83 3.87 -12.63
CA SER A 76 13.75 5.02 -12.62
C SER A 76 13.44 5.98 -11.47
N ALA A 77 12.18 6.33 -11.26
CA ALA A 77 11.80 7.27 -10.21
C ALA A 77 12.14 6.72 -8.81
N ILE A 78 11.76 5.47 -8.50
CA ILE A 78 12.04 4.93 -7.17
C ILE A 78 13.52 4.58 -6.95
N ALA A 79 14.25 4.19 -8.01
CA ALA A 79 15.68 3.99 -7.91
C ALA A 79 16.43 5.30 -7.67
N THR A 80 15.93 6.44 -8.18
CA THR A 80 16.42 7.77 -7.82
C THR A 80 16.19 8.06 -6.35
N VAL A 81 14.98 7.81 -5.82
CA VAL A 81 14.69 7.97 -4.38
C VAL A 81 15.59 7.06 -3.53
N GLN A 82 15.89 5.84 -3.99
CA GLN A 82 16.82 4.91 -3.33
C GLN A 82 18.21 5.52 -3.18
N ALA A 83 18.73 6.10 -4.26
CA ALA A 83 20.03 6.75 -4.25
C ALA A 83 20.04 7.98 -3.33
N GLU A 84 19.06 8.87 -3.46
CA GLU A 84 18.94 10.10 -2.67
C GLU A 84 18.69 9.85 -1.17
N SER A 85 18.07 8.72 -0.84
CA SER A 85 17.79 8.33 0.55
C SER A 85 18.84 7.42 1.17
N ASN A 86 19.95 7.12 0.48
CA ASN A 86 20.96 6.16 0.95
C ASN A 86 20.36 4.78 1.29
N GLY A 87 19.56 4.22 0.39
CA GLY A 87 19.06 2.85 0.51
C GLY A 87 17.75 2.67 1.29
N ARG A 88 17.00 3.76 1.57
CA ARG A 88 15.77 3.70 2.38
C ARG A 88 14.46 3.56 1.59
N ALA A 89 14.51 3.52 0.25
CA ALA A 89 13.31 3.45 -0.56
C ALA A 89 12.67 2.05 -0.60
N VAL A 90 11.35 2.02 -0.68
CA VAL A 90 10.53 0.82 -0.93
C VAL A 90 9.48 1.17 -1.97
N LEU A 91 9.29 0.33 -2.98
CA LEU A 91 8.21 0.53 -3.94
C LEU A 91 6.95 -0.21 -3.51
N GLY A 92 6.02 0.50 -2.92
CA GLY A 92 4.67 -0.01 -2.66
C GLY A 92 3.81 0.09 -3.92
N ILE A 93 3.24 -1.03 -4.39
CA ILE A 93 2.45 -1.07 -5.62
C ILE A 93 1.20 -1.94 -5.46
N GLY A 94 0.10 -1.52 -6.09
CA GLY A 94 -1.13 -2.27 -6.19
C GLY A 94 -1.71 -2.21 -7.60
N ARG A 95 -2.89 -2.81 -7.83
CA ARG A 95 -3.55 -2.77 -9.15
C ARG A 95 -4.16 -1.41 -9.51
N GLY A 96 -4.21 -0.52 -8.56
CA GLY A 96 -4.91 0.77 -8.63
C GLY A 96 -6.36 0.68 -8.18
N ASP A 97 -6.85 1.78 -7.64
CA ASP A 97 -8.24 1.98 -7.20
C ASP A 97 -8.66 3.44 -7.38
N SER A 98 -8.65 4.28 -6.33
CA SER A 98 -9.08 5.68 -6.39
C SER A 98 -8.32 6.48 -7.46
N ALA A 99 -7.02 6.29 -7.60
CA ALA A 99 -6.22 6.93 -8.64
C ALA A 99 -6.75 6.66 -10.05
N LEU A 100 -7.19 5.44 -10.31
CA LEU A 100 -7.73 5.02 -11.62
C LEU A 100 -9.20 5.43 -11.76
N ALA A 101 -10.00 5.32 -10.70
CA ALA A 101 -11.40 5.74 -10.72
C ALA A 101 -11.55 7.22 -11.10
N HIS A 102 -10.69 8.10 -10.61
CA HIS A 102 -10.65 9.51 -10.98
C HIS A 102 -10.12 9.78 -12.40
N LEU A 103 -9.64 8.75 -13.10
CA LEU A 103 -9.35 8.78 -14.55
C LEU A 103 -10.41 8.05 -15.37
N GLY A 104 -11.50 7.59 -14.75
CA GLY A 104 -12.55 6.81 -15.42
C GLY A 104 -12.15 5.36 -15.71
N LEU A 105 -11.18 4.82 -14.98
CA LEU A 105 -10.63 3.48 -15.19
C LEU A 105 -10.89 2.56 -14.00
N ALA A 106 -11.06 1.28 -14.29
CA ALA A 106 -11.06 0.21 -13.28
C ALA A 106 -9.63 -0.24 -12.95
N PRO A 107 -9.42 -0.96 -11.82
CA PRO A 107 -8.13 -1.56 -11.50
C PRO A 107 -7.58 -2.45 -12.61
N ALA A 108 -6.27 -2.43 -12.81
CA ALA A 108 -5.61 -3.23 -13.84
C ALA A 108 -5.98 -4.72 -13.73
N PRO A 109 -6.19 -5.45 -14.85
CA PRO A 109 -6.35 -6.89 -14.85
C PRO A 109 -5.16 -7.59 -14.20
N VAL A 110 -5.38 -8.69 -13.45
CA VAL A 110 -4.30 -9.37 -12.71
C VAL A 110 -3.16 -9.80 -13.62
N ALA A 111 -3.44 -10.35 -14.80
CA ALA A 111 -2.41 -10.76 -15.74
C ALA A 111 -1.57 -9.57 -16.27
N ALA A 112 -2.19 -8.41 -16.49
CA ALA A 112 -1.46 -7.19 -16.87
C ALA A 112 -0.60 -6.68 -15.72
N PHE A 113 -1.11 -6.72 -14.49
CA PHE A 113 -0.35 -6.36 -13.29
C PHE A 113 0.85 -7.29 -13.08
N GLU A 114 0.70 -8.58 -13.28
CA GLU A 114 1.78 -9.56 -13.15
C GLU A 114 2.88 -9.33 -14.20
N ARG A 115 2.52 -9.07 -15.47
CA ARG A 115 3.50 -8.68 -16.49
C ARG A 115 4.25 -7.39 -16.11
N TYR A 116 3.52 -6.40 -15.62
CA TYR A 116 4.11 -5.15 -15.14
C TYR A 116 5.12 -5.40 -14.02
N LEU A 117 4.79 -6.23 -13.02
CA LEU A 117 5.70 -6.60 -11.93
C LEU A 117 6.98 -7.28 -12.46
N SER A 118 6.85 -8.20 -13.41
CA SER A 118 8.00 -8.87 -14.03
C SER A 118 8.95 -7.88 -14.70
N GLN A 119 8.42 -6.97 -15.53
CA GLN A 119 9.23 -5.94 -16.19
C GLN A 119 9.83 -4.94 -15.19
N LEU A 120 9.05 -4.50 -14.21
CA LEU A 120 9.50 -3.62 -13.14
C LEU A 120 10.68 -4.21 -12.38
N GLN A 121 10.60 -5.50 -12.04
CA GLN A 121 11.70 -6.21 -11.38
C GLN A 121 12.95 -6.28 -12.24
N ALA A 122 12.80 -6.50 -13.56
CA ALA A 122 13.92 -6.49 -14.50
C ALA A 122 14.61 -5.10 -14.52
N TYR A 123 13.84 -4.02 -14.67
CA TYR A 123 14.40 -2.66 -14.63
C TYR A 123 15.11 -2.34 -13.31
N LEU A 124 14.52 -2.74 -12.17
CA LEU A 124 15.12 -2.49 -10.84
C LEU A 124 16.42 -3.27 -10.60
N ARG A 125 16.63 -4.41 -11.30
CA ARG A 125 17.91 -5.14 -11.30
C ARG A 125 18.93 -4.60 -12.32
N GLY A 126 18.51 -3.68 -13.20
CA GLY A 126 19.33 -3.22 -14.32
C GLY A 126 19.37 -4.21 -15.49
N ASP A 127 18.47 -5.18 -15.53
CA ASP A 127 18.35 -6.16 -16.62
C ASP A 127 17.82 -5.49 -17.90
N ALA A 128 18.13 -6.09 -19.03
CA ALA A 128 17.55 -5.74 -20.33
C ALA A 128 16.10 -6.24 -20.45
N VAL A 129 15.22 -5.39 -20.93
CA VAL A 129 13.86 -5.72 -21.31
C VAL A 129 13.75 -5.60 -22.84
N ALA A 130 13.18 -6.59 -23.51
CA ALA A 130 12.99 -6.55 -24.96
C ALA A 130 12.14 -5.33 -25.37
N LEU A 131 12.49 -4.66 -26.47
CA LEU A 131 11.76 -3.46 -26.93
C LEU A 131 10.29 -3.76 -27.23
N SER A 132 9.97 -4.98 -27.75
CA SER A 132 8.59 -5.42 -27.96
C SER A 132 7.77 -5.43 -26.67
N ASP A 133 8.37 -5.89 -25.57
CA ASP A 133 7.71 -5.96 -24.27
C ASP A 133 7.61 -4.59 -23.60
N ALA A 134 8.66 -3.77 -23.71
CA ALA A 134 8.67 -2.40 -23.21
C ALA A 134 7.61 -1.55 -23.94
N GLY A 135 7.50 -1.65 -25.24
CA GLY A 135 6.52 -0.90 -26.05
C GLY A 135 5.07 -1.32 -25.82
N ALA A 136 4.82 -2.56 -25.45
CA ALA A 136 3.47 -3.10 -25.29
C ALA A 136 2.59 -2.38 -24.25
N CYS A 137 3.19 -1.65 -23.32
CA CYS A 137 2.50 -0.86 -22.29
C CYS A 137 2.01 0.52 -22.78
N LEU A 138 2.45 0.97 -23.95
CA LEU A 138 2.25 2.36 -24.42
C LEU A 138 1.16 2.52 -25.49
N GLY A 139 0.44 1.45 -25.82
CA GLY A 139 -0.58 1.47 -26.87
C GLY A 139 0.02 1.50 -28.29
N SER A 140 -0.75 1.96 -29.27
CA SER A 140 -0.31 2.04 -30.67
C SER A 140 0.51 3.30 -30.92
N ASN A 141 1.83 3.22 -30.78
CA ASN A 141 2.77 4.26 -31.18
C ASN A 141 3.47 3.87 -32.49
N PRO A 142 3.94 4.84 -33.29
CA PRO A 142 4.77 4.54 -34.45
C PRO A 142 6.01 3.71 -34.03
N ALA A 143 6.36 2.75 -34.87
CA ALA A 143 7.55 1.92 -34.62
C ALA A 143 8.82 2.77 -34.72
N LEU A 144 9.86 2.41 -33.91
CA LEU A 144 11.12 3.15 -33.82
C LEU A 144 11.81 3.27 -35.20
N GLU A 145 11.66 2.27 -36.05
CA GLU A 145 12.21 2.22 -37.41
C GLU A 145 11.72 3.36 -38.31
N THR A 146 10.56 3.95 -38.01
CA THR A 146 10.03 5.13 -38.74
C THR A 146 10.94 6.34 -38.64
N LEU A 147 11.79 6.42 -37.59
CA LEU A 147 12.75 7.51 -37.40
C LEU A 147 13.96 7.42 -38.33
N ARG A 148 14.22 6.26 -38.99
CA ARG A 148 15.33 6.00 -39.93
C ARG A 148 16.69 6.42 -39.35
N LEU A 149 16.95 6.09 -38.08
CA LEU A 149 18.19 6.43 -37.39
C LEU A 149 19.34 5.53 -37.88
N ALA A 150 20.57 6.06 -37.82
CA ALA A 150 21.79 5.27 -38.12
C ALA A 150 22.03 4.12 -37.13
N GLY A 151 21.51 4.24 -35.90
CA GLY A 151 21.54 3.21 -34.88
C GLY A 151 20.38 3.37 -33.89
N THR A 152 19.90 2.28 -33.35
CA THR A 152 18.79 2.24 -32.40
C THR A 152 19.19 1.42 -31.17
N PRO A 153 18.57 1.67 -29.99
CA PRO A 153 18.73 0.80 -28.84
C PRO A 153 18.35 -0.64 -29.18
N GLN A 154 19.09 -1.62 -28.66
CA GLN A 154 18.80 -3.04 -28.84
C GLN A 154 17.87 -3.59 -27.77
N ASP A 155 17.81 -2.93 -26.62
CA ASP A 155 16.99 -3.25 -25.46
C ASP A 155 16.60 -1.99 -24.66
N SER A 156 15.70 -2.17 -23.73
CA SER A 156 15.30 -1.14 -22.76
C SER A 156 15.85 -1.50 -21.38
N ARG A 157 16.65 -0.61 -20.79
CA ARG A 157 17.19 -0.75 -19.42
C ARG A 157 17.49 0.58 -18.79
N LEU A 158 17.70 0.59 -17.48
CA LEU A 158 18.18 1.77 -16.76
C LEU A 158 19.72 1.84 -16.87
N HIS A 159 20.26 2.44 -17.94
CA HIS A 159 21.71 2.54 -18.19
C HIS A 159 22.48 3.32 -17.11
N TRP A 160 21.82 4.18 -16.35
CA TRP A 160 22.41 4.99 -15.29
C TRP A 160 22.46 4.27 -13.94
N LEU A 161 21.74 3.14 -13.78
CA LEU A 161 21.70 2.39 -12.52
C LEU A 161 23.09 1.80 -12.24
N ARG A 162 23.66 2.14 -11.09
CA ARG A 162 24.98 1.64 -10.69
C ARG A 162 24.85 0.20 -10.19
N ALA A 163 25.80 -0.65 -10.56
CA ALA A 163 25.85 -2.05 -10.11
C ALA A 163 26.01 -2.18 -8.57
N THR A 164 26.52 -1.14 -7.90
CA THR A 164 26.68 -1.08 -6.44
C THR A 164 25.44 -0.58 -5.71
N GLN A 165 24.43 -0.08 -6.43
CA GLN A 165 23.20 0.38 -5.81
C GLN A 165 22.35 -0.82 -5.41
N GLU A 166 22.00 -0.91 -4.13
CA GLU A 166 21.08 -1.93 -3.65
C GLU A 166 19.73 -1.80 -4.35
N LYS A 167 19.21 -2.93 -4.83
CA LYS A 167 17.92 -2.99 -5.50
C LYS A 167 16.80 -2.54 -4.59
N VAL A 168 15.91 -1.67 -5.09
CA VAL A 168 14.70 -1.28 -4.36
C VAL A 168 13.79 -2.48 -4.15
N PRO A 169 13.40 -2.80 -2.91
CA PRO A 169 12.42 -3.87 -2.66
C PRO A 169 11.02 -3.44 -3.11
N VAL A 170 10.32 -4.38 -3.75
CA VAL A 170 8.93 -4.21 -4.18
C VAL A 170 8.00 -4.81 -3.13
N ASP A 171 7.03 -4.02 -2.66
CA ASP A 171 5.99 -4.39 -1.70
C ASP A 171 4.62 -4.29 -2.36
N VAL A 172 3.94 -5.42 -2.53
CA VAL A 172 2.64 -5.45 -3.21
C VAL A 172 1.49 -5.38 -2.21
N ALA A 173 0.65 -4.37 -2.36
CA ALA A 173 -0.64 -4.31 -1.65
C ALA A 173 -1.62 -5.31 -2.26
N ALA A 174 -2.07 -6.28 -1.48
CA ALA A 174 -2.90 -7.39 -1.96
C ALA A 174 -4.08 -7.69 -1.04
N THR A 175 -5.22 -8.02 -1.66
CA THR A 175 -6.46 -8.39 -0.94
C THR A 175 -7.00 -9.73 -1.41
N GLY A 176 -7.09 -9.96 -2.71
CA GLY A 176 -7.66 -11.18 -3.28
C GLY A 176 -6.62 -12.23 -3.62
N PRO A 177 -6.99 -13.53 -3.68
CA PRO A 177 -6.05 -14.65 -3.79
C PRO A 177 -5.21 -14.61 -5.06
N LYS A 178 -5.75 -14.14 -6.20
CA LYS A 178 -4.99 -14.03 -7.45
C LYS A 178 -3.90 -12.96 -7.37
N VAL A 179 -4.15 -11.83 -6.70
CA VAL A 179 -3.16 -10.77 -6.50
C VAL A 179 -2.11 -11.20 -5.48
N ILE A 180 -2.52 -11.87 -4.39
CA ILE A 180 -1.61 -12.45 -3.41
C ILE A 180 -0.67 -13.44 -4.09
N ALA A 181 -1.19 -14.32 -4.97
CA ALA A 181 -0.38 -15.29 -5.69
C ALA A 181 0.60 -14.64 -6.68
N ALA A 182 0.19 -13.60 -7.41
CA ALA A 182 1.07 -12.84 -8.30
C ALA A 182 2.19 -12.14 -7.49
N ALA A 183 1.83 -11.49 -6.38
CA ALA A 183 2.79 -10.85 -5.48
C ALA A 183 3.80 -11.85 -4.90
N ALA A 184 3.34 -13.03 -4.48
CA ALA A 184 4.17 -14.08 -3.91
C ALA A 184 5.26 -14.59 -4.87
N ARG A 185 5.03 -14.50 -6.19
CA ARG A 185 6.00 -14.88 -7.22
C ARG A 185 7.00 -13.78 -7.58
N HIS A 186 6.59 -12.51 -7.46
CA HIS A 186 7.32 -11.41 -8.07
C HIS A 186 7.82 -10.34 -7.09
N ALA A 187 7.38 -10.35 -5.82
CA ALA A 187 7.71 -9.29 -4.87
C ALA A 187 8.59 -9.78 -3.72
N GLU A 188 9.31 -8.88 -3.10
CA GLU A 188 10.06 -9.12 -1.86
C GLU A 188 9.16 -9.07 -0.63
N ARG A 189 8.02 -8.36 -0.72
CA ARG A 189 7.06 -8.22 0.37
C ARG A 189 5.62 -8.17 -0.15
N ILE A 190 4.70 -8.65 0.67
CA ILE A 190 3.26 -8.48 0.47
C ILE A 190 2.69 -7.78 1.70
N THR A 191 1.98 -6.68 1.51
CA THR A 191 1.22 -6.02 2.57
C THR A 191 -0.27 -6.23 2.31
N PHE A 192 -0.91 -7.02 3.18
CA PHE A 192 -2.31 -7.42 3.04
C PHE A 192 -3.25 -6.27 3.41
N ALA A 193 -4.29 -6.04 2.60
CA ALA A 193 -5.33 -5.05 2.84
C ALA A 193 -6.68 -5.74 3.15
N VAL A 194 -6.69 -6.63 4.13
CA VAL A 194 -7.85 -7.48 4.49
C VAL A 194 -8.45 -7.15 5.88
N GLY A 195 -8.00 -6.05 6.48
CA GLY A 195 -8.38 -5.62 7.82
C GLY A 195 -7.60 -6.34 8.93
N ALA A 196 -8.03 -6.12 10.18
CA ALA A 196 -7.42 -6.66 11.39
C ALA A 196 -7.96 -8.04 11.81
N ASP A 197 -8.86 -8.64 11.02
CA ASP A 197 -9.43 -9.95 11.30
C ASP A 197 -8.38 -11.05 11.17
N LEU A 198 -8.14 -11.79 12.25
CA LEU A 198 -7.09 -12.81 12.32
C LEU A 198 -7.32 -13.98 11.36
N THR A 199 -8.59 -14.34 11.13
CA THR A 199 -8.94 -15.44 10.22
C THR A 199 -8.63 -15.06 8.78
N ARG A 200 -8.96 -13.83 8.39
CA ARG A 200 -8.62 -13.29 7.08
C ARG A 200 -7.11 -13.10 6.88
N LEU A 201 -6.41 -12.65 7.91
CA LEU A 201 -4.94 -12.50 7.86
C LEU A 201 -4.25 -13.87 7.73
N ARG A 202 -4.64 -14.89 8.52
CA ARG A 202 -4.13 -16.27 8.38
C ARG A 202 -4.36 -16.81 6.97
N TRP A 203 -5.59 -16.68 6.46
CA TRP A 203 -5.92 -17.08 5.10
C TRP A 203 -5.04 -16.40 4.05
N ALA A 204 -4.78 -15.10 4.18
CA ALA A 204 -3.94 -14.37 3.24
C ALA A 204 -2.46 -14.84 3.30
N ILE A 205 -1.94 -15.08 4.51
CA ILE A 205 -0.61 -15.64 4.75
C ILE A 205 -0.47 -17.02 4.10
N ASP A 206 -1.44 -17.91 4.35
CA ASP A 206 -1.44 -19.27 3.81
C ASP A 206 -1.56 -19.27 2.29
N THR A 207 -2.37 -18.36 1.73
CA THR A 207 -2.49 -18.15 0.28
C THR A 207 -1.14 -17.74 -0.34
N ALA A 208 -0.40 -16.82 0.31
CA ALA A 208 0.90 -16.38 -0.16
C ALA A 208 1.94 -17.52 -0.10
N ARG A 209 2.01 -18.23 1.01
CA ARG A 209 2.94 -19.37 1.19
C ARG A 209 2.66 -20.51 0.22
N SER A 210 1.38 -20.87 0.04
CA SER A 210 0.96 -21.91 -0.93
C SER A 210 1.33 -21.51 -2.36
N ALA A 211 1.15 -20.24 -2.74
CA ALA A 211 1.51 -19.76 -4.07
C ALA A 211 3.03 -19.81 -4.30
N ARG A 212 3.86 -19.52 -3.31
CA ARG A 212 5.32 -19.68 -3.40
C ARG A 212 5.72 -21.13 -3.56
N THR A 213 5.19 -22.02 -2.73
CA THR A 213 5.45 -23.47 -2.85
C THR A 213 5.09 -23.99 -4.24
N ALA A 214 3.91 -23.60 -4.76
CA ALA A 214 3.48 -23.99 -6.10
C ALA A 214 4.40 -23.45 -7.21
N ALA A 215 5.12 -22.35 -6.97
CA ALA A 215 6.10 -21.78 -7.89
C ALA A 215 7.54 -22.30 -7.66
N GLY A 216 7.75 -23.27 -6.78
CA GLY A 216 9.08 -23.79 -6.44
C GLY A 216 9.95 -22.81 -5.61
N LEU A 217 9.34 -21.82 -4.98
CA LEU A 217 10.01 -20.82 -4.16
C LEU A 217 9.89 -21.16 -2.66
N ASP A 218 10.86 -20.74 -1.87
CA ASP A 218 10.77 -20.89 -0.41
C ASP A 218 9.58 -20.10 0.15
N PRO A 219 8.58 -20.76 0.78
CA PRO A 219 7.37 -20.11 1.31
C PRO A 219 7.65 -19.09 2.42
N ASN A 220 8.81 -19.15 3.07
CA ASN A 220 9.19 -18.27 4.17
C ASN A 220 10.10 -17.10 3.72
N ALA A 221 10.67 -17.16 2.52
CA ALA A 221 11.56 -16.12 2.01
C ALA A 221 10.79 -14.95 1.37
N ILE A 222 9.76 -14.45 2.07
CA ILE A 222 8.98 -13.27 1.69
C ILE A 222 8.59 -12.48 2.93
N GLY A 223 8.73 -11.17 2.89
CA GLY A 223 8.23 -10.29 3.94
C GLY A 223 6.71 -10.18 3.88
N LEU A 224 6.03 -10.30 5.02
CA LEU A 224 4.59 -10.18 5.11
C LEU A 224 4.22 -9.01 6.01
N GLY A 225 3.21 -8.23 5.60
CA GLY A 225 2.70 -7.10 6.36
C GLY A 225 1.19 -6.96 6.24
N ALA A 226 0.62 -6.00 6.98
CA ALA A 226 -0.79 -5.68 6.91
C ALA A 226 -1.04 -4.16 6.99
N TYR A 227 -2.06 -3.69 6.27
CA TYR A 227 -2.67 -2.39 6.48
C TYR A 227 -3.74 -2.51 7.57
N LEU A 228 -3.65 -1.68 8.59
CA LEU A 228 -4.54 -1.71 9.74
C LEU A 228 -5.12 -0.31 10.00
N ASN A 229 -6.44 -0.20 10.05
CA ASN A 229 -7.09 0.99 10.58
C ASN A 229 -6.94 0.96 12.10
N VAL A 230 -6.24 1.95 12.68
CA VAL A 230 -5.96 2.01 14.12
C VAL A 230 -6.29 3.40 14.63
N VAL A 231 -7.20 3.50 15.59
CA VAL A 231 -7.51 4.76 16.28
C VAL A 231 -7.52 4.53 17.78
N ALA A 232 -6.53 5.09 18.47
CA ALA A 232 -6.42 5.05 19.92
C ALA A 232 -7.32 6.13 20.54
N HIS A 233 -8.40 5.72 21.20
CA HIS A 233 -9.34 6.60 21.88
C HIS A 233 -9.95 5.90 23.10
N PRO A 234 -10.15 6.60 24.26
CA PRO A 234 -10.74 5.98 25.45
C PRO A 234 -12.16 5.41 25.21
N ASP A 235 -12.93 6.07 24.35
CA ASP A 235 -14.25 5.61 23.91
C ASP A 235 -14.15 4.91 22.55
N PRO A 236 -14.46 3.60 22.46
CA PRO A 236 -14.42 2.83 21.20
C PRO A 236 -15.42 3.31 20.14
N LEU A 237 -16.54 3.92 20.52
CA LEU A 237 -17.52 4.47 19.57
C LEU A 237 -16.98 5.72 18.90
N GLU A 238 -16.33 6.60 19.65
CA GLU A 238 -15.61 7.76 19.07
C GLU A 238 -14.44 7.29 18.20
N ALA A 239 -13.68 6.26 18.61
CA ALA A 239 -12.66 5.65 17.77
C ALA A 239 -13.24 5.20 16.42
N LEU A 240 -14.42 4.57 16.41
CA LEU A 240 -15.09 4.15 15.18
C LEU A 240 -15.49 5.36 14.31
N ARG A 241 -16.10 6.40 14.89
CA ARG A 241 -16.48 7.62 14.15
C ARG A 241 -15.28 8.28 13.48
N LEU A 242 -14.15 8.31 14.19
CA LEU A 242 -12.91 8.84 13.63
C LEU A 242 -12.34 7.97 12.51
N ALA A 243 -12.53 6.65 12.55
CA ALA A 243 -11.94 5.68 11.64
C ALA A 243 -12.84 5.27 10.46
N GLU A 244 -14.16 5.52 10.51
CA GLU A 244 -15.15 4.88 9.63
C GLU A 244 -14.89 5.05 8.15
N GLY A 245 -14.38 6.21 7.71
CA GLY A 245 -14.02 6.45 6.29
C GLY A 245 -12.87 5.57 5.83
N GLY A 246 -11.84 5.39 6.66
CA GLY A 246 -10.73 4.47 6.42
C GLY A 246 -11.19 3.02 6.43
N VAL A 247 -11.98 2.62 7.44
CA VAL A 247 -12.53 1.25 7.58
C VAL A 247 -13.38 0.90 6.36
N ALA A 248 -14.31 1.77 5.94
CA ALA A 248 -15.16 1.55 4.77
C ALA A 248 -14.31 1.42 3.47
N SER A 249 -13.24 2.20 3.33
CA SER A 249 -12.34 2.10 2.17
C SER A 249 -11.62 0.76 2.11
N PHE A 250 -11.09 0.27 3.22
CA PHE A 250 -10.42 -1.03 3.29
C PHE A 250 -11.40 -2.21 3.21
N ALA A 251 -12.61 -2.08 3.77
CA ALA A 251 -13.70 -3.03 3.59
C ALA A 251 -14.05 -3.19 2.10
N ARG A 252 -14.15 -2.06 1.35
CA ARG A 252 -14.40 -2.09 -0.10
C ARG A 252 -13.31 -2.84 -0.87
N PHE A 253 -12.03 -2.74 -0.49
CA PHE A 253 -10.97 -3.52 -1.14
C PHE A 253 -11.20 -5.02 -1.02
N SER A 254 -11.82 -5.47 0.07
CA SER A 254 -12.20 -6.88 0.28
C SER A 254 -13.38 -7.34 -0.58
N VAL A 255 -14.06 -6.45 -1.33
CA VAL A 255 -15.23 -6.76 -2.16
C VAL A 255 -15.23 -5.98 -3.47
N MET A 256 -14.07 -5.54 -3.92
CA MET A 256 -13.88 -4.59 -5.04
C MET A 256 -14.63 -4.97 -6.34
N HIS A 257 -14.87 -6.25 -6.60
CA HIS A 257 -15.58 -6.76 -7.77
C HIS A 257 -16.94 -7.38 -7.43
N GLY A 258 -17.59 -6.96 -6.33
CA GLY A 258 -18.88 -7.47 -5.89
C GLY A 258 -18.84 -8.91 -5.33
N LYS A 259 -17.65 -9.46 -5.10
CA LYS A 259 -17.47 -10.80 -4.50
C LYS A 259 -16.47 -10.70 -3.36
N VAL A 260 -16.81 -11.26 -2.22
CA VAL A 260 -15.96 -11.32 -1.04
C VAL A 260 -14.99 -12.51 -1.18
N PRO A 261 -13.70 -12.30 -1.43
CA PRO A 261 -12.71 -13.37 -1.41
C PRO A 261 -12.29 -13.68 0.04
N GLY A 262 -11.93 -14.95 0.27
CA GLY A 262 -11.48 -15.41 1.57
C GLY A 262 -12.60 -15.61 2.59
N PRO A 263 -12.25 -15.92 3.83
CA PRO A 263 -13.21 -16.19 4.88
C PRO A 263 -14.01 -14.93 5.27
N ALA A 264 -15.29 -15.10 5.41
CA ALA A 264 -16.22 -14.13 5.98
C ALA A 264 -17.48 -14.89 6.40
N ASP A 265 -17.98 -14.66 7.59
CA ASP A 265 -19.27 -15.13 8.01
C ASP A 265 -20.41 -14.36 7.29
N GLU A 266 -21.67 -14.73 7.54
CA GLU A 266 -22.82 -14.13 6.89
C GLU A 266 -22.97 -12.63 7.23
N SER A 267 -22.73 -12.25 8.48
CA SER A 267 -22.79 -10.86 8.96
C SER A 267 -21.69 -10.02 8.32
N GLN A 268 -20.47 -10.50 8.33
CA GLN A 268 -19.32 -9.82 7.70
C GLN A 268 -19.55 -9.66 6.19
N ARG A 269 -20.08 -10.68 5.53
CA ARG A 269 -20.40 -10.64 4.10
C ARG A 269 -21.45 -9.59 3.79
N ALA A 270 -22.52 -9.54 4.57
CA ALA A 270 -23.59 -8.55 4.41
C ALA A 270 -23.04 -7.10 4.52
N VAL A 271 -22.18 -6.83 5.51
CA VAL A 271 -21.53 -5.51 5.65
C VAL A 271 -20.62 -5.19 4.45
N LEU A 272 -19.80 -6.13 4.02
CA LEU A 272 -18.88 -5.92 2.88
C LEU A 272 -19.66 -5.63 1.58
N GLU A 273 -20.71 -6.38 1.32
CA GLU A 273 -21.60 -6.17 0.16
C GLU A 273 -22.37 -4.85 0.27
N GLY A 274 -22.86 -4.49 1.46
CA GLY A 274 -23.50 -3.20 1.73
C GLY A 274 -22.54 -2.03 1.45
N VAL A 275 -21.32 -2.10 1.96
CA VAL A 275 -20.27 -1.11 1.68
C VAL A 275 -20.01 -0.98 0.16
N HIS A 276 -19.92 -2.12 -0.57
CA HIS A 276 -19.70 -2.10 -2.01
C HIS A 276 -20.81 -1.36 -2.77
N HIS A 277 -22.08 -1.67 -2.46
CA HIS A 277 -23.23 -1.06 -3.14
C HIS A 277 -23.42 0.41 -2.79
N ALA A 278 -23.07 0.82 -1.58
CA ALA A 278 -23.22 2.19 -1.10
C ALA A 278 -22.00 3.08 -1.41
N TYR A 279 -20.95 2.55 -2.05
CA TYR A 279 -19.67 3.26 -2.15
C TYR A 279 -19.70 4.45 -3.09
N ASP A 280 -19.56 5.65 -2.53
CA ASP A 280 -19.36 6.91 -3.29
C ASP A 280 -17.87 7.26 -3.37
N MET A 281 -17.27 7.07 -4.55
CA MET A 281 -15.83 7.34 -4.78
C MET A 281 -15.48 8.82 -4.61
N ARG A 282 -16.42 9.75 -4.81
CA ARG A 282 -16.21 11.20 -4.61
C ARG A 282 -15.95 11.53 -3.13
N ARG A 283 -16.40 10.66 -2.23
CA ARG A 283 -16.27 10.76 -0.78
C ARG A 283 -15.37 9.64 -0.22
N HIS A 284 -14.38 9.26 -1.02
CA HIS A 284 -13.40 8.25 -0.65
C HIS A 284 -12.65 8.65 0.63
N THR A 285 -12.53 7.74 1.62
CA THR A 285 -11.89 7.92 2.94
C THR A 285 -12.56 8.90 3.90
N MET A 286 -13.72 9.46 3.55
CA MET A 286 -14.44 10.44 4.39
C MET A 286 -15.39 9.75 5.39
N THR A 287 -15.59 10.41 6.54
CA THR A 287 -16.63 10.05 7.53
C THR A 287 -18.00 10.54 7.08
N GLY A 288 -19.07 10.03 7.71
CA GLY A 288 -20.45 10.46 7.47
C GLY A 288 -20.92 10.15 6.04
N THR A 289 -20.48 9.06 5.46
CA THR A 289 -20.77 8.66 4.08
C THR A 289 -21.76 7.49 4.04
N PRO A 290 -22.49 7.27 2.92
CA PRO A 290 -23.36 6.11 2.79
C PRO A 290 -22.64 4.78 3.02
N GLN A 291 -21.39 4.63 2.55
CA GLN A 291 -20.58 3.44 2.78
C GLN A 291 -20.17 3.26 4.25
N ALA A 292 -19.90 4.35 4.96
CA ALA A 292 -19.58 4.31 6.39
C ALA A 292 -20.81 3.89 7.21
N ALA A 293 -22.02 4.31 6.82
CA ALA A 293 -23.27 3.92 7.47
C ALA A 293 -23.60 2.41 7.35
N MET A 294 -22.92 1.67 6.48
CA MET A 294 -23.07 0.22 6.37
C MET A 294 -22.23 -0.55 7.40
N LEU A 295 -21.29 0.11 8.08
CA LEU A 295 -20.45 -0.52 9.09
C LEU A 295 -21.26 -0.79 10.37
N THR A 296 -21.21 -2.02 10.85
CA THR A 296 -21.69 -2.37 12.19
C THR A 296 -20.54 -2.31 13.19
N GLU A 297 -20.84 -2.11 14.48
CA GLU A 297 -19.82 -2.10 15.52
C GLU A 297 -19.04 -3.43 15.57
N ASP A 298 -19.75 -4.57 15.48
CA ASP A 298 -19.13 -5.90 15.52
C ASP A 298 -18.17 -6.10 14.34
N PHE A 299 -18.58 -5.68 13.12
CA PHE A 299 -17.69 -5.70 11.95
C PHE A 299 -16.48 -4.81 12.18
N ALA A 300 -16.67 -3.57 12.64
CA ALA A 300 -15.59 -2.62 12.86
C ALA A 300 -14.61 -3.12 13.92
N ARG A 301 -15.08 -3.72 15.03
CA ARG A 301 -14.24 -4.34 16.08
C ARG A 301 -13.38 -5.50 15.58
N SER A 302 -13.87 -6.28 14.62
CA SER A 302 -13.10 -7.36 14.00
C SER A 302 -12.14 -6.86 12.92
N PHE A 303 -12.56 -5.86 12.12
CA PHE A 303 -11.87 -5.40 10.93
C PHE A 303 -10.86 -4.28 11.17
N ALA A 304 -10.98 -3.55 12.28
CA ALA A 304 -10.11 -2.44 12.67
C ALA A 304 -9.64 -2.61 14.13
N ILE A 305 -8.74 -1.72 14.58
CA ILE A 305 -8.23 -1.66 15.94
C ILE A 305 -8.66 -0.33 16.53
N LEU A 306 -9.68 -0.38 17.39
CA LEU A 306 -10.38 0.81 17.89
C LEU A 306 -10.56 0.71 19.41
N GLY A 307 -10.11 1.70 20.16
CA GLY A 307 -10.28 1.75 21.60
C GLY A 307 -9.06 2.29 22.37
N PRO A 308 -8.97 2.04 23.68
CA PRO A 308 -7.86 2.48 24.51
C PRO A 308 -6.49 2.00 24.02
N SER A 309 -5.44 2.77 24.35
CA SER A 309 -4.07 2.52 23.89
C SER A 309 -3.58 1.10 24.22
N ASP A 310 -3.85 0.59 25.42
CA ASP A 310 -3.44 -0.76 25.82
C ASP A 310 -4.10 -1.84 24.95
N SER A 311 -5.40 -1.71 24.66
CA SER A 311 -6.13 -2.62 23.77
C SER A 311 -5.58 -2.57 22.34
N CYS A 312 -5.20 -1.40 21.86
CA CYS A 312 -4.53 -1.25 20.56
C CYS A 312 -3.19 -1.97 20.53
N ILE A 313 -2.36 -1.83 21.56
CA ILE A 313 -1.07 -2.51 21.70
C ILE A 313 -1.24 -4.03 21.68
N GLU A 314 -2.14 -4.55 22.53
CA GLU A 314 -2.40 -5.98 22.64
C GLU A 314 -2.83 -6.55 21.27
N ARG A 315 -3.80 -5.92 20.61
CA ARG A 315 -4.30 -6.35 19.32
C ARG A 315 -3.25 -6.31 18.22
N MET A 316 -2.42 -5.27 18.18
CA MET A 316 -1.33 -5.17 17.20
C MET A 316 -0.25 -6.22 17.44
N ARG A 317 0.06 -6.55 18.71
CA ARG A 317 0.99 -7.65 19.06
C ARG A 317 0.45 -9.01 18.64
N GLU A 318 -0.85 -9.27 18.85
CA GLU A 318 -1.53 -10.49 18.43
C GLU A 318 -1.44 -10.68 16.89
N ILE A 319 -1.67 -9.60 16.14
CA ILE A 319 -1.56 -9.61 14.68
C ILE A 319 -0.10 -9.82 14.24
N ALA A 320 0.86 -9.16 14.86
CA ALA A 320 2.29 -9.35 14.57
C ALA A 320 2.74 -10.80 14.83
N ALA A 321 2.19 -11.45 15.87
CA ALA A 321 2.49 -12.85 16.22
C ALA A 321 2.06 -13.86 15.14
N LEU A 322 1.26 -13.45 14.13
CA LEU A 322 1.00 -14.28 12.93
C LEU A 322 2.22 -14.42 12.01
N GLY A 323 3.32 -13.76 12.32
CA GLY A 323 4.54 -13.74 11.51
C GLY A 323 4.61 -12.55 10.55
N LEU A 324 3.83 -11.49 10.82
CA LEU A 324 3.94 -10.25 10.08
C LEU A 324 5.13 -9.43 10.56
N THR A 325 5.92 -8.93 9.62
CA THR A 325 7.13 -8.14 9.90
C THR A 325 6.92 -6.64 9.68
N LYS A 326 5.72 -6.23 9.20
CA LYS A 326 5.38 -4.84 8.90
C LYS A 326 3.89 -4.60 9.15
N LEU A 327 3.56 -3.52 9.86
CA LEU A 327 2.19 -3.04 10.02
C LEU A 327 2.13 -1.59 9.54
N ILE A 328 1.23 -1.29 8.60
CA ILE A 328 0.99 0.08 8.14
C ILE A 328 -0.28 0.58 8.81
N VAL A 329 -0.12 1.61 9.62
CA VAL A 329 -1.20 2.20 10.41
C VAL A 329 -1.92 3.28 9.59
N ILE A 330 -3.22 3.13 9.48
CA ILE A 330 -4.14 4.14 8.94
C ILE A 330 -4.90 4.72 10.13
N GLY A 331 -4.61 5.98 10.42
CA GLY A 331 -5.23 6.72 11.52
C GLY A 331 -6.63 7.25 11.19
N PRO A 332 -7.05 8.34 11.85
CA PRO A 332 -8.35 8.97 11.63
C PRO A 332 -8.61 9.36 10.18
N SER A 333 -9.87 9.31 9.78
CA SER A 333 -10.37 9.65 8.44
C SER A 333 -10.07 11.11 8.06
N ALA A 334 -10.03 11.40 6.75
CA ALA A 334 -9.55 12.68 6.21
C ALA A 334 -10.35 13.91 6.68
N ASN A 335 -11.66 13.76 6.92
CA ASN A 335 -12.57 14.84 7.36
C ASN A 335 -13.10 14.61 8.78
N ALA A 336 -12.46 13.76 9.58
CA ALA A 336 -12.79 13.62 11.00
C ALA A 336 -12.55 14.94 11.75
N ASP A 337 -13.17 15.10 12.92
CA ASP A 337 -12.94 16.29 13.76
C ASP A 337 -11.43 16.52 13.95
N PRO A 338 -10.90 17.69 13.59
CA PRO A 338 -9.46 17.93 13.62
C PRO A 338 -8.83 17.82 15.00
N GLY A 339 -9.57 18.21 16.06
CA GLY A 339 -9.09 18.16 17.45
C GLY A 339 -8.98 16.71 17.93
N GLU A 340 -10.04 15.92 17.76
CA GLU A 340 -10.08 14.51 18.14
C GLU A 340 -9.11 13.68 17.28
N ALA A 341 -9.03 13.96 16.00
CA ALA A 341 -8.07 13.30 15.11
C ALA A 341 -6.61 13.58 15.51
N ALA A 342 -6.30 14.81 15.93
CA ALA A 342 -4.98 15.15 16.44
C ALA A 342 -4.70 14.47 17.78
N ALA A 343 -5.66 14.45 18.69
CA ALA A 343 -5.55 13.79 19.98
C ALA A 343 -5.35 12.27 19.83
N ALA A 344 -6.11 11.62 18.93
CA ALA A 344 -5.96 10.20 18.65
C ALA A 344 -4.57 9.86 18.04
N ARG A 345 -4.05 10.71 17.15
CA ARG A 345 -2.68 10.56 16.63
C ARG A 345 -1.63 10.67 17.73
N LEU A 346 -1.73 11.67 18.60
CA LEU A 346 -0.80 11.85 19.72
C LEU A 346 -0.86 10.67 20.69
N ARG A 347 -2.04 10.10 20.99
CA ARG A 347 -2.14 8.88 21.80
C ARG A 347 -1.45 7.70 21.13
N PHE A 348 -1.62 7.54 19.79
CA PHE A 348 -0.91 6.50 19.07
C PHE A 348 0.62 6.69 19.16
N GLU A 349 1.11 7.89 18.89
CA GLU A 349 2.54 8.20 18.87
C GLU A 349 3.20 8.11 20.26
N ASN A 350 2.50 8.53 21.32
CA ASN A 350 3.06 8.61 22.67
C ASN A 350 2.84 7.35 23.52
N ASP A 351 1.75 6.61 23.28
CA ASP A 351 1.37 5.48 24.12
C ASP A 351 1.48 4.16 23.36
N VAL A 352 0.87 4.08 22.13
CA VAL A 352 0.79 2.81 21.40
C VAL A 352 2.12 2.46 20.74
N LEU A 353 2.73 3.39 20.01
CA LEU A 353 3.95 3.13 19.27
C LEU A 353 5.13 2.70 20.18
N PRO A 354 5.41 3.38 21.32
CA PRO A 354 6.41 2.91 22.27
C PRO A 354 6.07 1.54 22.89
N GLY A 355 4.77 1.29 23.14
CA GLY A 355 4.31 0.00 23.67
C GLY A 355 4.51 -1.20 22.74
N LEU A 356 4.83 -0.97 21.46
CA LEU A 356 5.10 -2.00 20.46
C LEU A 356 6.61 -2.32 20.30
N ARG A 357 7.48 -1.60 21.00
CA ARG A 357 8.96 -1.74 20.93
C ARG A 357 9.54 -2.78 21.92
#